data_00ca7de78fedff7e3e0b11512631b14c
#
_entry.id   00ca7de78fedff7e3e0b11512631b14c
#
_cell.length_a   1.000
_cell.length_b   1.000
_cell.length_c   1.000
_cell.angle_alpha   90.00
_cell.angle_beta   90.00
_cell.angle_gamma   90.00
#
_symmetry.space_group_name_H-M   'P 1'
#
loop_
_entity.id
_entity.type
_entity.pdbx_description
1 polymer ?
#
loop_
_entity_poly.entity_id
_entity_poly.type
_entity_poly.pdbx_seq_one_letter_code
_entity_poly.pdbx_strand_id
1 'polypeptide(L)'
;MTKAQKPESPPIIKDNFSQLSDKINLKGQEIIKFISKTLPHKPGVYQMESDEGKILYIGKAKNLAKRVINYASLNNLTRRLQRMVSLTKQMNFFVTNTEVEALLLECNLIKRHKPRFN
;
A
#
# COMPACT_ATOMS: atom_id res chain seq x y z
N MET A 1 -17.84 2.47 -9.30
CA MET A 1 -16.71 2.56 -8.39
C MET A 1 -16.81 1.69 -7.17
N THR A 2 -17.99 1.50 -6.64
CA THR A 2 -18.17 0.73 -5.41
C THR A 2 -17.58 -0.67 -5.50
N LYS A 3 -17.72 -1.31 -6.64
CA LYS A 3 -17.19 -2.67 -6.80
C LYS A 3 -15.68 -2.71 -6.79
N ALA A 4 -15.08 -1.69 -7.38
CA ALA A 4 -13.62 -1.62 -7.43
C ALA A 4 -13.03 -1.37 -6.06
N GLN A 5 -13.81 -0.91 -5.13
CA GLN A 5 -13.35 -0.61 -3.78
C GLN A 5 -13.28 -1.83 -2.89
N LYS A 6 -13.91 -2.89 -3.29
CA LYS A 6 -13.93 -4.08 -2.44
C LYS A 6 -12.56 -4.71 -2.40
N PRO A 7 -12.07 -4.99 -1.22
CA PRO A 7 -10.72 -5.51 -1.06
C PRO A 7 -10.67 -7.03 -1.19
N GLU A 8 -11.20 -7.55 -2.27
CA GLU A 8 -11.23 -8.98 -2.44
C GLU A 8 -9.84 -9.58 -2.58
N SER A 9 -8.99 -8.89 -3.33
CA SER A 9 -7.64 -9.40 -3.53
C SER A 9 -6.74 -9.17 -2.32
N PRO A 10 -6.79 -7.99 -1.69
CA PRO A 10 -5.87 -7.70 -0.60
C PRO A 10 -5.94 -8.64 0.58
N PRO A 11 -7.10 -9.13 1.03
CA PRO A 11 -7.16 -9.95 2.23
C PRO A 11 -6.27 -11.19 2.17
N ILE A 12 -6.26 -11.87 1.02
CA ILE A 12 -5.46 -13.10 0.88
C ILE A 12 -3.99 -12.78 0.91
N ILE A 13 -3.57 -11.80 0.14
CA ILE A 13 -2.17 -11.38 0.08
C ILE A 13 -1.72 -10.88 1.44
N LYS A 14 -2.56 -10.09 2.08
CA LYS A 14 -2.26 -9.52 3.37
C LYS A 14 -2.00 -10.57 4.43
N ASP A 15 -2.86 -11.58 4.50
CA ASP A 15 -2.71 -12.63 5.50
C ASP A 15 -1.44 -13.43 5.28
N ASN A 16 -1.19 -13.85 4.05
CA ASN A 16 0.03 -14.58 3.73
C ASN A 16 1.26 -13.76 4.02
N PHE A 17 1.18 -12.49 3.71
CA PHE A 17 2.29 -11.59 3.89
C PHE A 17 2.62 -11.39 5.36
N SER A 18 1.60 -11.20 6.21
CA SER A 18 1.81 -11.02 7.64
C SER A 18 2.53 -12.22 8.25
N GLN A 19 2.08 -13.40 7.89
CA GLN A 19 2.71 -14.62 8.39
C GLN A 19 4.15 -14.72 7.94
N LEU A 20 4.42 -14.41 6.68
CA LEU A 20 5.76 -14.49 6.14
C LEU A 20 6.68 -13.46 6.80
N SER A 21 6.22 -12.23 6.95
CA SER A 21 7.05 -11.19 7.54
C SER A 21 7.37 -11.48 9.01
N ASP A 22 6.43 -12.04 9.74
CA ASP A 22 6.66 -12.42 11.13
C ASP A 22 7.68 -13.53 11.22
N LYS A 23 7.60 -14.47 10.30
CA LYS A 23 8.49 -15.64 10.32
C LYS A 23 9.92 -15.30 9.99
N ILE A 24 10.13 -14.43 9.00
CA ILE A 24 11.47 -14.12 8.52
C ILE A 24 11.94 -12.71 8.87
N ASN A 25 11.14 -12.00 9.67
CA ASN A 25 11.53 -10.70 10.22
C ASN A 25 11.95 -9.68 9.17
N LEU A 26 11.17 -9.55 8.10
CA LEU A 26 11.48 -8.65 7.02
C LEU A 26 11.39 -7.19 7.43
N LYS A 27 12.30 -6.37 6.91
CA LYS A 27 12.23 -4.92 7.08
C LYS A 27 11.17 -4.36 6.14
N GLY A 28 10.65 -3.16 6.46
CA GLY A 28 9.59 -2.55 5.70
C GLY A 28 9.84 -2.47 4.21
N GLN A 29 11.04 -2.04 3.80
CA GLN A 29 11.35 -1.94 2.37
C GLN A 29 11.33 -3.31 1.68
N GLU A 30 11.78 -4.35 2.36
CA GLU A 30 11.76 -5.70 1.81
C GLU A 30 10.33 -6.22 1.69
N ILE A 31 9.49 -5.86 2.65
CA ILE A 31 8.08 -6.20 2.65
C ILE A 31 7.41 -5.57 1.43
N ILE A 32 7.65 -4.29 1.20
CA ILE A 32 7.08 -3.59 0.06
C ILE A 32 7.58 -4.18 -1.25
N LYS A 33 8.86 -4.49 -1.33
CA LYS A 33 9.43 -5.11 -2.52
C LYS A 33 8.77 -6.45 -2.81
N PHE A 34 8.53 -7.24 -1.77
CA PHE A 34 7.87 -8.54 -1.91
C PHE A 34 6.44 -8.37 -2.44
N ILE A 35 5.66 -7.48 -1.83
CA ILE A 35 4.27 -7.27 -2.23
C ILE A 35 4.19 -6.69 -3.64
N SER A 36 5.10 -5.78 -3.99
CA SER A 36 5.04 -5.11 -5.29
C SER A 36 5.08 -6.08 -6.46
N LYS A 37 5.65 -7.27 -6.25
CA LYS A 37 5.70 -8.29 -7.30
C LYS A 37 4.33 -8.90 -7.60
N THR A 38 3.40 -8.77 -6.68
CA THR A 38 2.05 -9.33 -6.83
C THR A 38 1.03 -8.29 -7.28
N LEU A 39 1.42 -7.03 -7.37
CA LEU A 39 0.49 -5.96 -7.71
C LEU A 39 0.22 -5.91 -9.21
N PRO A 40 -1.02 -5.59 -9.59
CA PRO A 40 -1.35 -5.48 -11.01
C PRO A 40 -0.84 -4.17 -11.59
N HIS A 41 -0.62 -4.17 -12.91
CA HIS A 41 -0.25 -2.97 -13.66
C HIS A 41 -1.51 -2.23 -14.05
N LYS A 42 -2.22 -1.73 -13.05
CA LYS A 42 -3.51 -1.06 -13.21
C LYS A 42 -3.61 0.12 -12.27
N PRO A 43 -4.51 1.07 -12.57
CA PRO A 43 -4.72 2.18 -11.63
C PRO A 43 -5.36 1.69 -10.35
N GLY A 44 -5.13 2.43 -9.30
CA GLY A 44 -5.71 2.08 -8.01
C GLY A 44 -5.16 2.88 -6.86
N VAL A 45 -5.49 2.42 -5.67
CA VAL A 45 -5.10 3.04 -4.41
C VAL A 45 -4.43 1.98 -3.55
N TYR A 46 -3.37 2.37 -2.85
CA TYR A 46 -2.68 1.48 -1.92
C TYR A 46 -2.66 2.09 -0.53
N GLN A 47 -2.64 1.22 0.48
CA GLN A 47 -2.59 1.61 1.89
C GLN A 47 -1.46 0.86 2.57
N MET A 48 -0.55 1.62 3.19
CA MET A 48 0.52 1.03 3.99
C MET A 48 0.02 0.93 5.42
N GLU A 49 0.21 -0.23 6.04
CA GLU A 49 -0.27 -0.48 7.40
C GLU A 49 0.84 -0.92 8.32
N SER A 50 0.71 -0.54 9.58
CA SER A 50 1.66 -0.93 10.61
C SER A 50 1.35 -2.34 11.10
N ASP A 51 2.22 -2.82 11.99
CA ASP A 51 2.05 -4.11 12.64
C ASP A 51 0.72 -4.21 13.39
N GLU A 52 0.25 -3.08 13.90
CA GLU A 52 -1.01 -3.03 14.66
C GLU A 52 -2.24 -2.80 13.77
N GLY A 53 -2.05 -2.80 12.47
CA GLY A 53 -3.15 -2.59 11.54
C GLY A 53 -3.54 -1.14 11.34
N LYS A 54 -2.76 -0.20 11.84
CA LYS A 54 -3.03 1.23 11.62
C LYS A 54 -2.60 1.61 10.22
N ILE A 55 -3.44 2.40 9.55
CA ILE A 55 -3.11 2.88 8.22
C ILE A 55 -2.13 4.02 8.35
N LEU A 56 -0.94 3.82 7.79
CA LEU A 56 0.14 4.80 7.86
C LEU A 56 0.10 5.80 6.73
N TYR A 57 -0.29 5.35 5.55
CA TYR A 57 -0.21 6.16 4.35
C TYR A 57 -1.13 5.59 3.28
N ILE A 58 -1.79 6.48 2.54
CA ILE A 58 -2.65 6.12 1.43
C ILE A 58 -2.18 6.89 0.20
N GLY A 59 -2.03 6.19 -0.92
CA GLY A 59 -1.61 6.82 -2.17
C GLY A 59 -2.35 6.27 -3.36
N LYS A 60 -2.39 7.04 -4.44
CA LYS A 60 -2.97 6.58 -5.69
C LYS A 60 -1.88 6.32 -6.72
N ALA A 61 -2.21 5.54 -7.73
CA ALA A 61 -1.26 5.22 -8.78
C ALA A 61 -2.00 5.02 -10.11
N LYS A 62 -1.34 5.39 -11.20
CA LYS A 62 -1.77 4.99 -12.54
C LYS A 62 -1.49 3.51 -12.75
N ASN A 63 -0.42 3.04 -12.14
CA ASN A 63 0.05 1.68 -12.25
C ASN A 63 0.57 1.29 -10.87
N LEU A 64 -0.21 0.48 -10.17
CA LEU A 64 0.11 0.10 -8.80
C LEU A 64 1.49 -0.54 -8.67
N ALA A 65 1.81 -1.49 -9.54
CA ALA A 65 3.08 -2.20 -9.46
C ALA A 65 4.27 -1.25 -9.60
N LYS A 66 4.21 -0.35 -10.59
CA LYS A 66 5.30 0.59 -10.83
C LYS A 66 5.44 1.62 -9.73
N ARG A 67 4.32 2.06 -9.18
CA ARG A 67 4.36 3.11 -8.15
C ARG A 67 4.88 2.55 -6.83
N VAL A 68 4.38 1.40 -6.43
CA VAL A 68 4.69 0.84 -5.12
C VAL A 68 6.15 0.40 -5.03
N ILE A 69 6.71 -0.13 -6.11
CA ILE A 69 8.12 -0.57 -6.07
C ILE A 69 9.07 0.58 -5.74
N ASN A 70 8.70 1.81 -6.03
CA ASN A 70 9.54 2.97 -5.74
C ASN A 70 9.79 3.15 -4.24
N TYR A 71 8.88 2.66 -3.40
CA TYR A 71 9.06 2.75 -1.95
C TYR A 71 10.13 1.77 -1.43
N ALA A 72 10.56 0.85 -2.24
CA ALA A 72 11.65 -0.05 -1.86
C ALA A 72 13.02 0.61 -2.01
N SER A 73 13.10 1.72 -2.73
CA SER A 73 14.34 2.48 -2.93
C SER A 73 14.38 3.65 -1.96
N LEU A 74 14.88 3.43 -0.77
CA LEU A 74 14.85 4.44 0.29
C LEU A 74 15.56 5.74 -0.09
N ASN A 75 16.60 5.66 -0.90
CA ASN A 75 17.38 6.85 -1.27
C ASN A 75 16.56 7.88 -2.03
N ASN A 76 15.48 7.48 -2.66
CA ASN A 76 14.62 8.37 -3.44
C ASN A 76 13.47 8.95 -2.63
N LEU A 77 13.42 8.64 -1.34
CA LEU A 77 12.32 9.07 -0.48
C LEU A 77 12.77 10.13 0.50
N THR A 78 11.83 11.00 0.88
CA THR A 78 12.07 11.92 1.97
C THR A 78 12.25 11.13 3.27
N ARG A 79 12.85 11.77 4.27
CA ARG A 79 13.00 11.12 5.59
C ARG A 79 11.67 10.70 6.17
N ARG A 80 10.66 11.52 5.98
CA ARG A 80 9.31 11.21 6.47
C ARG A 80 8.78 9.92 5.85
N LEU A 81 8.93 9.77 4.54
CA LEU A 81 8.47 8.56 3.86
C LEU A 81 9.36 7.36 4.15
N GLN A 82 10.65 7.58 4.36
CA GLN A 82 11.53 6.50 4.80
C GLN A 82 11.07 5.93 6.14
N ARG A 83 10.66 6.82 7.04
CA ARG A 83 10.12 6.38 8.33
C ARG A 83 8.83 5.60 8.15
N MET A 84 7.95 6.10 7.29
CA MET A 84 6.70 5.39 7.00
C MET A 84 6.99 3.98 6.49
N VAL A 85 7.93 3.84 5.55
CA VAL A 85 8.31 2.53 5.01
C VAL A 85 8.84 1.63 6.12
N SER A 86 9.66 2.16 7.01
CA SER A 86 10.23 1.36 8.10
C SER A 86 9.17 0.79 9.04
N LEU A 87 8.03 1.46 9.14
CA LEU A 87 6.94 1.03 10.01
C LEU A 87 5.93 0.13 9.29
N THR A 88 6.04 0.02 7.97
CA THR A 88 5.10 -0.76 7.18
C THR A 88 5.31 -2.25 7.37
N LYS A 89 4.25 -2.95 7.73
CA LYS A 89 4.26 -4.41 7.90
C LYS A 89 3.26 -5.09 6.99
N GLN A 90 2.30 -4.35 6.46
CA GLN A 90 1.26 -4.88 5.58
C GLN A 90 0.88 -3.81 4.59
N MET A 91 0.24 -4.24 3.50
CA MET A 91 -0.27 -3.31 2.51
C MET A 91 -1.57 -3.85 1.91
N ASN A 92 -2.54 -2.97 1.77
CA ASN A 92 -3.77 -3.24 1.02
C ASN A 92 -3.74 -2.46 -0.28
N PHE A 93 -4.47 -2.92 -1.27
CA PHE A 93 -4.65 -2.15 -2.48
C PHE A 93 -6.04 -2.36 -3.05
N PHE A 94 -6.49 -1.38 -3.81
CA PHE A 94 -7.79 -1.39 -4.47
C PHE A 94 -7.59 -1.02 -5.93
N VAL A 95 -7.98 -1.90 -6.84
CA VAL A 95 -7.89 -1.63 -8.26
C VAL A 95 -9.09 -0.81 -8.69
N THR A 96 -8.86 0.22 -9.49
CA THR A 96 -9.94 1.03 -10.06
C THR A 96 -9.87 0.93 -11.59
N ASN A 97 -10.95 1.32 -12.24
CA ASN A 97 -11.00 1.28 -13.71
C ASN A 97 -10.21 2.44 -14.33
N THR A 98 -10.13 3.56 -13.63
CA THR A 98 -9.48 4.76 -14.15
C THR A 98 -8.71 5.46 -13.05
N GLU A 99 -7.83 6.38 -13.46
CA GLU A 99 -7.11 7.23 -12.53
C GLU A 99 -8.06 8.18 -11.77
N VAL A 100 -9.11 8.62 -12.42
CA VAL A 100 -10.08 9.51 -11.78
C VAL A 100 -10.75 8.79 -10.61
N GLU A 101 -11.13 7.55 -10.81
CA GLU A 101 -11.69 6.75 -9.75
C GLU A 101 -10.70 6.55 -8.61
N ALA A 102 -9.43 6.33 -8.96
CA ALA A 102 -8.40 6.18 -7.95
C ALA A 102 -8.25 7.46 -7.12
N LEU A 103 -8.30 8.61 -7.78
CA LEU A 103 -8.21 9.89 -7.08
C LEU A 103 -9.36 10.08 -6.10
N LEU A 104 -10.59 9.79 -6.55
CA LEU A 104 -11.76 9.93 -5.69
C LEU A 104 -11.70 8.99 -4.49
N LEU A 105 -11.27 7.76 -4.75
CA LEU A 105 -11.14 6.77 -3.68
C LEU A 105 -10.07 7.18 -2.69
N GLU A 106 -8.93 7.65 -3.18
CA GLU A 106 -7.86 8.12 -2.32
C GLU A 106 -8.34 9.24 -1.40
N CYS A 107 -9.01 10.23 -1.97
CA CYS A 107 -9.53 11.35 -1.18
C CYS A 107 -10.46 10.89 -0.08
N ASN A 108 -11.38 9.99 -0.41
CA ASN A 108 -12.35 9.48 0.55
C ASN A 108 -11.68 8.68 1.67
N LEU A 109 -10.70 7.86 1.31
CA LEU A 109 -9.99 7.05 2.29
C LEU A 109 -9.13 7.90 3.21
N ILE A 110 -8.49 8.92 2.68
CA ILE A 110 -7.68 9.83 3.50
C ILE A 110 -8.57 10.57 4.50
N LYS A 111 -9.73 11.02 4.06
CA LYS A 111 -10.68 11.69 4.95
C LYS A 111 -11.17 10.77 6.07
N ARG A 112 -11.41 9.52 5.73
CA ARG A 112 -11.90 8.55 6.70
C ARG A 112 -10.85 8.16 7.71
N HIS A 113 -9.65 7.86 7.26
CA HIS A 113 -8.61 7.27 8.10
C HIS A 113 -7.62 8.26 8.67
N LYS A 114 -7.48 9.41 8.05
CA LYS A 114 -6.53 10.45 8.45
C LYS A 114 -5.16 9.85 8.78
N PRO A 115 -4.52 9.21 7.78
CA PRO A 115 -3.28 8.48 8.04
C PRO A 115 -2.17 9.41 8.51
N ARG A 116 -1.31 8.89 9.37
CA ARG A 116 -0.25 9.67 9.99
C ARG A 116 0.70 10.34 8.99
N PHE A 117 0.99 9.67 7.90
CA PHE A 117 2.00 10.15 6.95
C PHE A 117 1.44 10.83 5.70
N ASN A 118 0.15 10.99 5.60
CA ASN A 118 -0.43 11.77 4.50
C ASN A 118 -0.42 13.25 4.79
#